data_e9c0b8631f87982c37f74ef0f808bd45
#
_entry.id   e9c0b8631f87982c37f74ef0f808bd45
#
_cell.length_a   1.000
_cell.length_b   1.000
_cell.length_c   1.000
_cell.angle_alpha   90.00
_cell.angle_beta   90.00
_cell.angle_gamma   90.00
#
_symmetry.space_group_name_H-M   'P 1'
#
loop_
_entity.id
_entity.type
_entity.pdbx_description
1 polymer ?
#
loop_
_entity_poly.entity_id
_entity_poly.type
_entity_poly.pdbx_seq_one_letter_code
_entity_poly.pdbx_strand_id
1 'polypeptide(L)'
;VSDDSAQAIRLDADSVTANIDRVMDALSHAGSDLVLIAGDLVINPAVLAPVTDNPFAGTCAAVRRSREGNLRVVHHYLVAAGTSFHEVNTPNAVSVGAIRLALRDHKQILPVMRELREFSLVSNVYGNESIELIVTALLRAQVQIKEVELIDAPWFRSPGNANQAHLDIQSQSDITIRRLQANRTDDGFYSTFAVRKLSKPLTGLAIRIGLSPNAITTISFVIGLLAAASFAAGSRWFLLLGAILLQLSLVIDCVDGEVARATRRFSTLGAWLDASTDRVKEYAAYAGLAAGAVAMGFDSWRAWSLALLLMVVQTARHMGDYNFAAVQRIREVGLPVAALTESADPWGPQAGAIARSTAINSRPFVRWTKKVIHMPIGERWLVLSVVAVVFNGYWALLALLVLTSLAWLYTLIGRVLRTLRWSHDPAGVQIIADQLDAGPLLGSLPKSWKLSPTSRWNWSFPMLLRILEMGLVAWIAIYAFPQWETLAFGYLFIVAYHHYDNLYRALSDSRAPRWITWSALGVDGRTLIVVIASLLGITAFHDTLNLGVAWLFVWCVVIASAQYLDSQKKVASL
;
A
#
# COMPACT_ATOMS: atom_id res chain seq x y z
N VAL A 1 11.82 6.55 23.75
CA VAL A 1 11.87 5.25 23.06
C VAL A 1 11.09 4.29 23.91
N SER A 2 9.76 4.20 23.69
CA SER A 2 8.92 3.19 24.32
C SER A 2 9.37 1.82 23.77
N ASP A 3 9.51 0.87 24.66
CA ASP A 3 9.94 -0.51 24.41
C ASP A 3 8.78 -1.31 23.75
N ASP A 4 8.36 -0.88 22.56
CA ASP A 4 7.33 -1.53 21.74
C ASP A 4 7.92 -2.69 20.92
N SER A 5 9.05 -3.24 21.36
CA SER A 5 9.60 -4.43 20.75
C SER A 5 8.70 -5.64 21.05
N ALA A 6 8.27 -6.33 20.00
CA ALA A 6 7.52 -7.57 20.15
C ALA A 6 8.27 -8.53 21.09
N GLN A 7 7.55 -9.16 22.02
CA GLN A 7 8.14 -10.15 22.92
C GLN A 7 8.49 -11.42 22.13
N ALA A 8 9.76 -11.80 22.10
CA ALA A 8 10.23 -13.00 21.41
C ALA A 8 10.20 -14.22 22.34
N ILE A 9 9.62 -15.32 21.85
CA ILE A 9 9.53 -16.61 22.55
C ILE A 9 10.15 -17.68 21.67
N ARG A 10 11.12 -18.42 22.23
CA ARG A 10 11.71 -19.56 21.55
C ARG A 10 10.98 -20.84 21.92
N LEU A 11 10.55 -21.58 20.91
CA LEU A 11 9.82 -22.86 21.05
C LEU A 11 10.84 -24.00 20.97
N ASP A 12 11.55 -24.24 22.07
CA ASP A 12 12.67 -25.16 22.18
C ASP A 12 12.38 -26.37 23.07
N ALA A 13 11.13 -26.52 23.52
CA ALA A 13 10.75 -27.71 24.28
C ALA A 13 10.63 -28.94 23.36
N ASP A 14 10.99 -30.11 23.88
CA ASP A 14 10.90 -31.38 23.16
C ASP A 14 9.46 -31.76 22.81
N SER A 15 8.49 -31.27 23.57
CA SER A 15 7.07 -31.52 23.39
C SER A 15 6.36 -30.29 22.77
N VAL A 16 5.53 -30.54 21.75
CA VAL A 16 4.63 -29.56 21.18
C VAL A 16 3.70 -28.97 22.23
N THR A 17 3.16 -29.81 23.14
CA THR A 17 2.25 -29.35 24.19
C THR A 17 2.93 -28.31 25.10
N ALA A 18 4.18 -28.56 25.50
CA ALA A 18 4.92 -27.62 26.35
C ALA A 18 5.19 -26.30 25.62
N ASN A 19 5.46 -26.35 24.31
CA ASN A 19 5.59 -25.13 23.48
C ASN A 19 4.28 -24.36 23.38
N ILE A 20 3.14 -25.04 23.19
CA ILE A 20 1.81 -24.42 23.13
C ILE A 20 1.45 -23.82 24.50
N ASP A 21 1.73 -24.48 25.60
CA ASP A 21 1.49 -23.94 26.96
C ASP A 21 2.26 -22.63 27.19
N ARG A 22 3.53 -22.54 26.75
CA ARG A 22 4.31 -21.29 26.77
C ARG A 22 3.65 -20.18 25.93
N VAL A 23 3.14 -20.52 24.74
CA VAL A 23 2.47 -19.55 23.87
C VAL A 23 1.17 -19.07 24.51
N MET A 24 0.38 -19.95 25.11
CA MET A 24 -0.87 -19.61 25.78
C MET A 24 -0.65 -18.72 27.01
N ASP A 25 0.36 -19.04 27.81
CA ASP A 25 0.74 -18.21 28.97
C ASP A 25 1.14 -16.78 28.49
N ALA A 26 2.01 -16.71 27.49
CA ALA A 26 2.42 -15.44 26.92
C ALA A 26 1.25 -14.65 26.32
N LEU A 27 0.35 -15.27 25.54
CA LEU A 27 -0.83 -14.61 24.97
C LEU A 27 -1.77 -14.06 26.06
N SER A 28 -1.84 -14.71 27.22
CA SER A 28 -2.71 -14.31 28.33
C SER A 28 -2.20 -13.07 29.07
N HIS A 29 -0.90 -12.83 29.06
CA HIS A 29 -0.24 -11.74 29.79
C HIS A 29 0.39 -10.66 28.89
N ALA A 30 0.40 -10.88 27.56
CA ALA A 30 1.08 -9.96 26.64
C ALA A 30 0.35 -8.63 26.50
N GLY A 31 1.09 -7.54 26.71
CA GLY A 31 0.70 -6.17 26.36
C GLY A 31 1.20 -5.70 24.98
N SER A 32 1.92 -6.58 24.26
CA SER A 32 2.52 -6.29 22.95
C SER A 32 2.40 -7.50 22.01
N ASP A 33 2.80 -7.31 20.75
CA ASP A 33 2.89 -8.41 19.78
C ASP A 33 3.86 -9.51 20.28
N LEU A 34 3.58 -10.76 19.92
CA LEU A 34 4.46 -11.90 20.24
C LEU A 34 5.16 -12.39 18.96
N VAL A 35 6.45 -12.71 19.07
CA VAL A 35 7.19 -13.39 18.00
C VAL A 35 7.61 -14.78 18.49
N LEU A 36 7.09 -15.81 17.84
CA LEU A 36 7.45 -17.18 18.10
C LEU A 36 8.58 -17.59 17.16
N ILE A 37 9.63 -18.18 17.69
CA ILE A 37 10.81 -18.62 16.95
C ILE A 37 11.04 -20.10 17.25
N ALA A 38 11.21 -20.90 16.20
CA ALA A 38 11.51 -22.33 16.34
C ALA A 38 12.84 -22.54 17.09
N GLY A 39 12.86 -23.50 18.00
CA GLY A 39 14.02 -23.79 18.83
C GLY A 39 15.25 -24.26 18.06
N ASP A 40 15.03 -24.94 16.93
CA ASP A 40 16.05 -25.44 16.01
C ASP A 40 16.49 -24.43 14.94
N LEU A 41 15.95 -23.21 14.95
CA LEU A 41 16.30 -22.18 13.96
C LEU A 41 17.64 -21.53 14.30
N VAL A 42 18.56 -21.58 13.35
CA VAL A 42 19.81 -20.83 13.36
C VAL A 42 19.79 -19.80 12.23
N ILE A 43 19.75 -18.54 12.61
CA ILE A 43 19.64 -17.39 11.69
C ILE A 43 20.26 -16.14 12.34
N ASN A 44 20.79 -15.26 11.52
CA ASN A 44 21.20 -13.95 12.04
C ASN A 44 19.95 -13.13 12.43
N PRO A 45 19.86 -12.59 13.65
CA PRO A 45 18.71 -11.81 14.12
C PRO A 45 18.34 -10.64 13.19
N ALA A 46 19.33 -10.03 12.52
CA ALA A 46 19.07 -8.97 11.55
C ALA A 46 18.23 -9.44 10.35
N VAL A 47 18.30 -10.72 9.98
CA VAL A 47 17.49 -11.30 8.90
C VAL A 47 16.02 -11.40 9.30
N LEU A 48 15.74 -11.67 10.58
CA LEU A 48 14.37 -11.74 11.12
C LEU A 48 13.74 -10.36 11.39
N ALA A 49 14.50 -9.28 11.33
CA ALA A 49 14.03 -7.94 11.65
C ALA A 49 12.71 -7.52 10.98
N PRO A 50 12.41 -7.89 9.71
CA PRO A 50 11.10 -7.59 9.11
C PRO A 50 9.91 -8.21 9.85
N VAL A 51 10.14 -9.30 10.58
CA VAL A 51 9.12 -9.98 11.41
C VAL A 51 9.16 -9.46 12.85
N THR A 52 10.35 -9.30 13.43
CA THR A 52 10.51 -8.94 14.85
C THR A 52 10.28 -7.47 15.13
N ASP A 53 10.76 -6.58 14.26
CA ASP A 53 10.90 -5.15 14.55
C ASP A 53 9.91 -4.27 13.76
N ASN A 54 9.17 -4.83 12.81
CA ASN A 54 8.22 -4.03 12.02
C ASN A 54 6.83 -4.00 12.71
N PRO A 55 6.43 -2.89 13.33
CA PRO A 55 5.15 -2.79 14.05
C PRO A 55 3.93 -2.89 13.13
N PHE A 56 4.12 -2.73 11.80
CA PHE A 56 3.04 -2.81 10.80
C PHE A 56 2.91 -4.19 10.16
N ALA A 57 3.73 -5.14 10.55
CA ALA A 57 3.72 -6.47 9.95
C ALA A 57 2.38 -7.19 10.19
N GLY A 58 1.69 -6.90 11.32
CA GLY A 58 0.52 -7.65 11.75
C GLY A 58 0.88 -9.10 12.08
N THR A 59 -0.11 -10.01 12.09
CA THR A 59 0.16 -11.45 12.17
C THR A 59 0.79 -11.91 10.87
N CYS A 60 2.07 -12.36 10.94
CA CYS A 60 2.86 -12.69 9.76
C CYS A 60 3.88 -13.79 10.05
N ALA A 61 4.27 -14.52 9.02
CA ALA A 61 5.28 -15.58 9.11
C ALA A 61 6.47 -15.31 8.17
N ALA A 62 7.67 -15.63 8.66
CA ALA A 62 8.90 -15.61 7.89
C ALA A 62 8.90 -16.77 6.88
N VAL A 63 9.03 -16.43 5.61
CA VAL A 63 9.06 -17.42 4.51
C VAL A 63 10.21 -17.17 3.57
N ARG A 64 10.60 -18.22 2.84
CA ARG A 64 11.46 -18.14 1.68
C ARG A 64 10.77 -18.78 0.48
N ARG A 65 10.73 -18.12 -0.64
CA ARG A 65 10.13 -18.66 -1.86
C ARG A 65 10.96 -19.83 -2.38
N SER A 66 10.29 -20.98 -2.54
CA SER A 66 10.88 -22.21 -3.06
C SER A 66 9.78 -23.08 -3.68
N ARG A 67 10.13 -23.84 -4.73
CA ARG A 67 9.23 -24.86 -5.29
C ARG A 67 9.18 -26.13 -4.44
N GLU A 68 10.24 -26.37 -3.69
CA GLU A 68 10.36 -27.47 -2.74
C GLU A 68 10.16 -26.88 -1.34
N GLY A 69 8.94 -26.92 -0.83
CA GLY A 69 8.61 -26.29 0.43
C GLY A 69 7.45 -26.95 1.15
N ASN A 70 7.08 -26.39 2.28
CA ASN A 70 5.98 -26.86 3.10
C ASN A 70 4.86 -25.81 3.26
N LEU A 71 4.98 -24.66 2.60
CA LEU A 71 3.98 -23.60 2.64
C LEU A 71 3.42 -23.29 1.25
N ARG A 72 2.15 -22.93 1.22
CA ARG A 72 1.54 -22.31 0.06
C ARG A 72 1.15 -20.88 0.40
N VAL A 73 1.61 -19.95 -0.44
CA VAL A 73 1.36 -18.51 -0.31
C VAL A 73 0.64 -18.02 -1.56
N VAL A 74 -0.44 -17.27 -1.37
CA VAL A 74 -1.23 -16.65 -2.44
C VAL A 74 -1.42 -15.18 -2.08
N HIS A 75 -1.10 -14.27 -2.99
CA HIS A 75 -1.23 -12.81 -2.83
C HIS A 75 -0.67 -12.27 -1.49
N HIS A 76 0.53 -12.75 -1.12
CA HIS A 76 1.23 -12.38 0.11
C HIS A 76 0.58 -12.86 1.42
N TYR A 77 -0.33 -13.86 1.35
CA TYR A 77 -0.90 -14.52 2.54
C TYR A 77 -0.65 -16.02 2.49
N LEU A 78 -0.39 -16.60 3.64
CA LEU A 78 -0.33 -18.05 3.79
C LEU A 78 -1.75 -18.60 3.66
N VAL A 79 -1.90 -19.67 2.87
CA VAL A 79 -3.17 -20.37 2.67
C VAL A 79 -3.10 -21.84 3.06
N ALA A 80 -1.91 -22.42 3.14
CA ALA A 80 -1.67 -23.76 3.64
C ALA A 80 -0.27 -23.88 4.23
N ALA A 81 -0.14 -24.75 5.26
CA ALA A 81 1.12 -25.13 5.86
C ALA A 81 1.16 -26.66 6.03
N GLY A 82 2.28 -27.26 5.65
CA GLY A 82 2.53 -28.68 5.77
C GLY A 82 3.18 -29.04 7.09
N THR A 83 2.85 -30.22 7.58
CA THR A 83 3.42 -30.86 8.77
C THR A 83 3.72 -32.32 8.45
N SER A 84 4.29 -33.09 9.36
CA SER A 84 4.55 -34.52 9.17
C SER A 84 3.30 -35.35 8.83
N PHE A 85 2.10 -34.85 9.14
CA PHE A 85 0.82 -35.53 8.86
C PHE A 85 -0.12 -34.77 7.90
N HIS A 86 0.32 -33.63 7.38
CA HIS A 86 -0.44 -32.84 6.41
C HIS A 86 0.46 -32.32 5.29
N GLU A 87 0.29 -32.87 4.10
CA GLU A 87 1.04 -32.47 2.93
C GLU A 87 0.34 -31.31 2.19
N VAL A 88 1.10 -30.35 1.74
CA VAL A 88 0.59 -29.20 0.97
C VAL A 88 0.75 -29.48 -0.52
N ASN A 89 -0.37 -29.53 -1.23
CA ASN A 89 -0.34 -29.61 -2.68
C ASN A 89 0.22 -28.33 -3.30
N THR A 90 1.19 -28.48 -4.21
CA THR A 90 1.82 -27.36 -4.93
C THR A 90 2.37 -26.27 -3.98
N PRO A 91 3.30 -26.60 -3.08
CA PRO A 91 3.95 -25.61 -2.22
C PRO A 91 4.76 -24.62 -3.10
N ASN A 92 4.92 -23.40 -2.61
CA ASN A 92 5.68 -22.36 -3.28
C ASN A 92 6.55 -21.53 -2.32
N ALA A 93 6.63 -21.97 -1.06
CA ALA A 93 7.47 -21.36 -0.04
C ALA A 93 7.87 -22.39 1.04
N VAL A 94 8.96 -22.09 1.73
CA VAL A 94 9.46 -22.83 2.91
C VAL A 94 9.22 -21.98 4.14
N SER A 95 8.78 -22.62 5.23
CA SER A 95 8.73 -22.00 6.56
C SER A 95 10.15 -21.82 7.10
N VAL A 96 10.50 -20.58 7.43
CA VAL A 96 11.78 -20.31 8.11
C VAL A 96 11.72 -20.68 9.59
N GLY A 97 10.53 -20.78 10.18
CA GLY A 97 10.35 -21.12 11.59
C GLY A 97 10.25 -19.89 12.50
N ALA A 98 9.71 -18.78 11.99
CA ALA A 98 9.39 -17.62 12.80
C ALA A 98 8.02 -17.05 12.39
N ILE A 99 7.17 -16.75 13.39
CA ILE A 99 5.85 -16.16 13.20
C ILE A 99 5.63 -15.04 14.23
N ARG A 100 5.06 -13.92 13.80
CA ARG A 100 4.57 -12.85 14.66
C ARG A 100 3.06 -12.96 14.81
N LEU A 101 2.60 -12.85 16.03
CA LEU A 101 1.19 -12.80 16.42
C LEU A 101 0.89 -11.39 16.90
N ALA A 102 0.10 -10.67 16.13
CA ALA A 102 -0.25 -9.29 16.47
C ALA A 102 -1.19 -9.23 17.68
N LEU A 103 -0.97 -8.30 18.59
CA LEU A 103 -1.77 -8.11 19.80
C LEU A 103 -3.28 -8.05 19.53
N ARG A 104 -3.67 -7.37 18.45
CA ARG A 104 -5.08 -7.25 18.02
C ARG A 104 -5.75 -8.59 17.72
N ASP A 105 -4.97 -9.59 17.33
CA ASP A 105 -5.45 -10.93 16.95
C ASP A 105 -5.43 -11.92 18.13
N HIS A 106 -4.84 -11.58 19.29
CA HIS A 106 -4.67 -12.47 20.44
C HIS A 106 -6.01 -13.06 20.92
N LYS A 107 -7.09 -12.26 20.94
CA LYS A 107 -8.42 -12.75 21.34
C LYS A 107 -8.95 -13.85 20.43
N GLN A 108 -8.62 -13.82 19.15
CA GLN A 108 -9.00 -14.85 18.17
C GLN A 108 -8.03 -16.04 18.23
N ILE A 109 -6.77 -15.80 18.53
CA ILE A 109 -5.70 -16.82 18.54
C ILE A 109 -5.79 -17.72 19.79
N LEU A 110 -6.09 -17.17 20.97
CA LEU A 110 -6.08 -17.90 22.22
C LEU A 110 -7.02 -19.12 22.25
N PRO A 111 -8.29 -19.07 21.77
CA PRO A 111 -9.12 -20.26 21.65
C PRO A 111 -8.51 -21.34 20.75
N VAL A 112 -7.91 -20.93 19.63
CA VAL A 112 -7.25 -21.84 18.68
C VAL A 112 -6.09 -22.57 19.33
N MET A 113 -5.31 -21.88 20.17
CA MET A 113 -4.21 -22.51 20.91
C MET A 113 -4.72 -23.53 21.93
N ARG A 114 -5.88 -23.30 22.56
CA ARG A 114 -6.49 -24.29 23.47
C ARG A 114 -6.89 -25.57 22.73
N GLU A 115 -7.55 -25.44 21.58
CA GLU A 115 -7.91 -26.59 20.74
C GLU A 115 -6.66 -27.34 20.24
N LEU A 116 -5.63 -26.60 19.82
CA LEU A 116 -4.37 -27.20 19.39
C LEU A 116 -3.65 -27.92 20.52
N ARG A 117 -3.73 -27.42 21.75
CA ARG A 117 -3.20 -28.09 22.94
C ARG A 117 -3.87 -29.43 23.17
N GLU A 118 -5.22 -29.48 23.12
CA GLU A 118 -5.97 -30.73 23.28
C GLU A 118 -5.59 -31.75 22.20
N PHE A 119 -5.47 -31.30 20.96
CA PHE A 119 -5.00 -32.14 19.86
C PHE A 119 -3.58 -32.66 20.10
N SER A 120 -2.67 -31.83 20.60
CA SER A 120 -1.27 -32.20 20.85
C SER A 120 -1.09 -33.25 21.95
N LEU A 121 -2.05 -33.40 22.88
CA LEU A 121 -2.03 -34.40 23.92
C LEU A 121 -2.26 -35.83 23.39
N VAL A 122 -2.94 -35.95 22.25
CA VAL A 122 -3.31 -37.26 21.64
C VAL A 122 -2.50 -37.61 20.40
N SER A 123 -1.66 -36.67 19.93
CA SER A 123 -0.88 -36.80 18.68
C SER A 123 0.62 -36.88 18.98
N ASN A 124 1.31 -37.86 18.37
CA ASN A 124 2.77 -37.95 18.45
C ASN A 124 3.41 -36.96 17.44
N VAL A 125 3.55 -35.70 17.84
CA VAL A 125 4.19 -34.66 17.02
C VAL A 125 5.43 -34.13 17.72
N TYR A 126 6.52 -33.99 16.98
CA TYR A 126 7.78 -33.52 17.52
C TYR A 126 7.77 -32.00 17.80
N GLY A 127 8.46 -31.56 18.84
CA GLY A 127 8.51 -30.17 19.28
C GLY A 127 9.04 -29.19 18.21
N ASN A 128 9.87 -29.66 17.29
CA ASN A 128 10.40 -28.86 16.19
C ASN A 128 9.36 -28.50 15.12
N GLU A 129 8.19 -29.14 15.08
CA GLU A 129 7.06 -28.79 14.19
C GLU A 129 6.07 -27.81 14.82
N SER A 130 6.34 -27.29 16.03
CA SER A 130 5.39 -26.44 16.76
C SER A 130 4.96 -25.21 15.95
N ILE A 131 5.86 -24.58 15.21
CA ILE A 131 5.53 -23.40 14.37
C ILE A 131 4.57 -23.77 13.24
N GLU A 132 4.84 -24.84 12.51
CA GLU A 132 4.04 -25.31 11.38
C GLU A 132 2.65 -25.75 11.84
N LEU A 133 2.55 -26.37 12.99
CA LEU A 133 1.28 -26.73 13.61
C LEU A 133 0.46 -25.53 14.03
N ILE A 134 1.09 -24.55 14.69
CA ILE A 134 0.45 -23.29 15.06
C ILE A 134 -0.05 -22.58 13.79
N VAL A 135 0.77 -22.46 12.76
CA VAL A 135 0.37 -21.87 11.47
C VAL A 135 -0.83 -22.61 10.88
N THR A 136 -0.79 -23.95 10.84
CA THR A 136 -1.89 -24.76 10.32
C THR A 136 -3.20 -24.55 11.09
N ALA A 137 -3.12 -24.52 12.44
CA ALA A 137 -4.28 -24.29 13.30
C ALA A 137 -4.88 -22.89 13.08
N LEU A 138 -4.03 -21.86 13.00
CA LEU A 138 -4.45 -20.48 12.75
C LEU A 138 -5.12 -20.32 11.38
N LEU A 139 -4.56 -20.96 10.35
CA LEU A 139 -5.16 -20.93 9.00
C LEU A 139 -6.53 -21.61 8.96
N ARG A 140 -6.71 -22.74 9.67
CA ARG A 140 -8.02 -23.40 9.80
C ARG A 140 -9.04 -22.55 10.54
N ALA A 141 -8.60 -21.79 11.54
CA ALA A 141 -9.41 -20.82 12.27
C ALA A 141 -9.61 -19.47 11.50
N GLN A 142 -9.22 -19.42 10.25
CA GLN A 142 -9.35 -18.23 9.37
C GLN A 142 -8.59 -16.99 9.87
N VAL A 143 -7.53 -17.19 10.67
CA VAL A 143 -6.61 -16.11 11.04
C VAL A 143 -5.73 -15.77 9.83
N GLN A 144 -5.72 -14.52 9.45
CA GLN A 144 -4.92 -14.04 8.32
C GLN A 144 -3.44 -13.96 8.69
N ILE A 145 -2.61 -14.76 8.04
CA ILE A 145 -1.16 -14.75 8.21
C ILE A 145 -0.51 -14.20 6.95
N LYS A 146 0.10 -13.02 7.07
CA LYS A 146 0.82 -12.39 5.97
C LYS A 146 2.19 -13.04 5.80
N GLU A 147 2.65 -13.21 4.55
CA GLU A 147 4.03 -13.59 4.32
C GLU A 147 4.98 -12.43 4.56
N VAL A 148 6.13 -12.73 5.13
CA VAL A 148 7.32 -11.86 5.11
C VAL A 148 8.43 -12.65 4.44
N GLU A 149 8.67 -12.35 3.18
CA GLU A 149 9.75 -12.97 2.42
C GLU A 149 11.09 -12.44 2.94
N LEU A 150 11.93 -13.34 3.44
CA LEU A 150 13.26 -12.98 3.91
C LEU A 150 14.24 -12.87 2.74
N ILE A 151 15.22 -12.00 2.89
CA ILE A 151 16.34 -11.88 1.94
C ILE A 151 17.08 -13.21 1.79
N ASP A 152 17.81 -13.34 0.71
CA ASP A 152 18.70 -14.49 0.47
C ASP A 152 19.93 -14.40 1.40
N ALA A 153 19.76 -14.87 2.62
CA ALA A 153 20.78 -14.97 3.65
C ALA A 153 20.79 -16.39 4.22
N PRO A 154 21.95 -16.90 4.69
CA PRO A 154 22.05 -18.21 5.27
C PRO A 154 21.18 -18.35 6.51
N TRP A 155 20.43 -19.42 6.55
CA TRP A 155 19.70 -19.92 7.70
C TRP A 155 19.50 -21.41 7.56
N PHE A 156 19.29 -22.11 8.66
CA PHE A 156 18.93 -23.53 8.60
C PHE A 156 18.12 -23.92 9.83
N ARG A 157 17.40 -25.01 9.68
CA ARG A 157 16.69 -25.71 10.76
C ARG A 157 17.26 -27.10 10.90
N SER A 158 17.44 -27.53 12.14
CA SER A 158 18.05 -28.79 12.56
C SER A 158 19.59 -28.79 12.63
N PRO A 159 20.19 -29.42 13.68
CA PRO A 159 21.57 -29.20 14.09
C PRO A 159 22.63 -30.08 13.39
N GLY A 160 22.32 -30.74 12.29
CA GLY A 160 23.24 -31.72 11.67
C GLY A 160 24.65 -31.20 11.30
N ASN A 161 24.80 -29.89 10.98
CA ASN A 161 26.09 -29.23 10.68
C ASN A 161 26.18 -27.87 11.39
N ALA A 162 25.82 -27.80 12.65
CA ALA A 162 25.65 -26.58 13.42
C ALA A 162 26.91 -25.68 13.44
N ASN A 163 28.11 -26.25 13.51
CA ASN A 163 29.33 -25.45 13.69
C ASN A 163 29.71 -24.62 12.44
N GLN A 164 29.67 -25.19 11.23
CA GLN A 164 30.04 -24.49 10.01
C GLN A 164 28.99 -23.41 9.67
N ALA A 165 27.72 -23.76 9.77
CA ALA A 165 26.64 -22.83 9.51
C ALA A 165 26.54 -21.73 10.57
N HIS A 166 26.89 -21.98 11.83
CA HIS A 166 27.06 -20.92 12.84
C HIS A 166 28.16 -19.94 12.44
N LEU A 167 29.31 -20.41 11.96
CA LEU A 167 30.40 -19.59 11.51
C LEU A 167 30.00 -18.74 10.30
N ASP A 168 29.32 -19.32 9.32
CA ASP A 168 28.84 -18.62 8.13
C ASP A 168 27.83 -17.51 8.47
N ILE A 169 26.94 -17.78 9.43
CA ILE A 169 25.97 -16.79 9.92
C ILE A 169 26.64 -15.68 10.73
N GLN A 170 27.60 -16.01 11.58
CA GLN A 170 28.35 -15.02 12.37
C GLN A 170 29.26 -14.14 11.52
N SER A 171 29.78 -14.65 10.39
CA SER A 171 30.65 -13.88 9.49
C SER A 171 29.92 -12.76 8.74
N GLN A 172 28.57 -12.80 8.68
CA GLN A 172 27.80 -11.78 8.00
C GLN A 172 27.60 -10.52 8.84
N SER A 173 28.04 -9.40 8.29
CA SER A 173 27.83 -8.10 8.91
C SER A 173 26.35 -7.70 8.93
N ASP A 174 25.83 -7.34 10.11
CA ASP A 174 24.46 -6.82 10.27
C ASP A 174 24.15 -5.65 9.33
N ILE A 175 25.13 -4.80 9.07
CA ILE A 175 24.99 -3.65 8.15
C ILE A 175 24.74 -4.13 6.72
N THR A 176 25.40 -5.19 6.29
CA THR A 176 25.21 -5.76 4.95
C THR A 176 23.81 -6.35 4.81
N ILE A 177 23.37 -7.12 5.81
CA ILE A 177 22.01 -7.69 5.86
C ILE A 177 20.95 -6.59 5.81
N ARG A 178 21.09 -5.55 6.63
CA ARG A 178 20.16 -4.41 6.66
C ARG A 178 20.09 -3.66 5.34
N ARG A 179 21.24 -3.48 4.65
CA ARG A 179 21.27 -2.87 3.31
C ARG A 179 20.57 -3.73 2.26
N LEU A 180 20.69 -5.05 2.34
CA LEU A 180 19.98 -5.96 1.44
C LEU A 180 18.46 -5.92 1.68
N GLN A 181 18.03 -5.88 2.94
CA GLN A 181 16.62 -5.74 3.33
C GLN A 181 16.00 -4.38 2.95
N ALA A 182 16.81 -3.35 2.79
CA ALA A 182 16.34 -2.02 2.36
C ALA A 182 15.75 -2.04 0.93
N ASN A 183 16.06 -3.06 0.11
CA ASN A 183 15.54 -3.17 -1.25
C ASN A 183 14.06 -3.62 -1.25
N ARG A 184 13.24 -3.00 -2.11
CA ARG A 184 11.89 -3.47 -2.45
C ARG A 184 11.92 -4.31 -3.73
N THR A 185 11.16 -5.40 -3.77
CA THR A 185 11.00 -6.28 -4.95
C THR A 185 9.87 -5.85 -5.87
N ASP A 186 8.95 -5.00 -5.39
CA ASP A 186 7.71 -4.65 -6.09
C ASP A 186 7.72 -3.31 -6.83
N ASP A 187 8.89 -2.68 -6.95
CA ASP A 187 9.05 -1.41 -7.67
C ASP A 187 8.77 -1.54 -9.17
N GLY A 188 8.43 -0.43 -9.83
CA GLY A 188 8.32 -0.33 -11.29
C GLY A 188 9.63 -0.63 -12.01
N PHE A 189 9.57 -0.77 -13.33
CA PHE A 189 10.75 -1.06 -14.15
C PHE A 189 11.80 0.06 -14.03
N TYR A 190 11.38 1.31 -14.25
CA TYR A 190 12.27 2.47 -14.15
C TYR A 190 12.87 2.62 -12.76
N SER A 191 12.03 2.50 -11.73
CA SER A 191 12.50 2.59 -10.34
C SER A 191 13.52 1.51 -10.02
N THR A 192 13.32 0.27 -10.46
CA THR A 192 14.23 -0.85 -10.20
C THR A 192 15.57 -0.68 -10.89
N PHE A 193 15.58 -0.32 -12.18
CA PHE A 193 16.79 -0.34 -13.01
C PHE A 193 17.57 0.98 -13.02
N ALA A 194 16.92 2.12 -12.77
CA ALA A 194 17.56 3.43 -12.77
C ALA A 194 17.58 4.07 -11.37
N VAL A 195 16.40 4.33 -10.78
CA VAL A 195 16.28 5.11 -9.53
C VAL A 195 17.02 4.43 -8.38
N ARG A 196 16.86 3.10 -8.21
CA ARG A 196 17.51 2.34 -7.14
C ARG A 196 19.04 2.28 -7.25
N LYS A 197 19.60 2.44 -8.44
CA LYS A 197 21.06 2.55 -8.58
C LYS A 197 21.60 3.85 -8.01
N LEU A 198 20.81 4.92 -8.08
CA LEU A 198 21.17 6.24 -7.57
C LEU A 198 20.81 6.40 -6.08
N SER A 199 19.70 5.79 -5.61
CA SER A 199 19.29 5.92 -4.20
C SER A 199 20.22 5.17 -3.23
N LYS A 200 20.74 3.99 -3.60
CA LYS A 200 21.60 3.16 -2.74
C LYS A 200 22.83 3.88 -2.17
N PRO A 201 23.67 4.58 -2.97
CA PRO A 201 24.78 5.34 -2.41
C PRO A 201 24.33 6.50 -1.50
N LEU A 202 23.22 7.17 -1.86
CA LEU A 202 22.63 8.23 -1.05
C LEU A 202 22.08 7.70 0.28
N THR A 203 21.48 6.52 0.29
CA THR A 203 21.07 5.83 1.53
C THR A 203 22.26 5.58 2.46
N GLY A 204 23.38 5.12 1.90
CA GLY A 204 24.61 4.94 2.69
C GLY A 204 25.12 6.24 3.30
N LEU A 205 25.05 7.34 2.54
CA LEU A 205 25.41 8.67 3.03
C LEU A 205 24.44 9.17 4.10
N ALA A 206 23.12 9.08 3.84
CA ALA A 206 22.07 9.50 4.77
C ALA A 206 22.18 8.80 6.13
N ILE A 207 22.49 7.50 6.14
CA ILE A 207 22.72 6.74 7.37
C ILE A 207 23.97 7.25 8.10
N ARG A 208 25.06 7.52 7.38
CA ARG A 208 26.30 8.01 7.99
C ARG A 208 26.14 9.37 8.66
N ILE A 209 25.39 10.29 8.06
CA ILE A 209 25.13 11.63 8.62
C ILE A 209 23.93 11.65 9.58
N GLY A 210 23.29 10.50 9.83
CA GLY A 210 22.23 10.35 10.82
C GLY A 210 20.88 10.99 10.44
N LEU A 211 20.59 11.18 9.15
CA LEU A 211 19.30 11.72 8.70
C LEU A 211 18.15 10.79 9.07
N SER A 212 17.08 11.37 9.60
CA SER A 212 15.85 10.63 9.85
C SER A 212 15.06 10.42 8.55
N PRO A 213 14.28 9.31 8.43
CA PRO A 213 13.40 9.10 7.25
C PRO A 213 12.51 10.30 6.97
N ASN A 214 11.83 10.84 7.97
CA ASN A 214 10.93 11.99 7.81
C ASN A 214 11.63 13.26 7.30
N ALA A 215 12.90 13.50 7.70
CA ALA A 215 13.69 14.61 7.17
C ALA A 215 13.97 14.41 5.67
N ILE A 216 14.27 13.18 5.26
CA ILE A 216 14.52 12.86 3.85
C ILE A 216 13.23 13.03 3.02
N THR A 217 12.08 12.57 3.52
CA THR A 217 10.77 12.82 2.88
C THR A 217 10.51 14.31 2.73
N THR A 218 10.81 15.12 3.77
CA THR A 218 10.64 16.58 3.69
C THR A 218 11.57 17.21 2.64
N ILE A 219 12.82 16.76 2.54
CA ILE A 219 13.76 17.23 1.50
C ILE A 219 13.25 16.86 0.11
N SER A 220 12.81 15.60 -0.10
CA SER A 220 12.18 15.16 -1.34
C SER A 220 10.98 16.03 -1.71
N PHE A 221 10.13 16.32 -0.73
CA PHE A 221 8.93 17.15 -0.91
C PHE A 221 9.28 18.56 -1.38
N VAL A 222 10.21 19.23 -0.71
CA VAL A 222 10.64 20.58 -1.10
C VAL A 222 11.23 20.60 -2.51
N ILE A 223 12.07 19.62 -2.85
CA ILE A 223 12.64 19.50 -4.21
C ILE A 223 11.52 19.27 -5.25
N GLY A 224 10.51 18.46 -4.93
CA GLY A 224 9.35 18.25 -5.79
C GLY A 224 8.52 19.51 -6.03
N LEU A 225 8.34 20.36 -5.00
CA LEU A 225 7.68 21.66 -5.16
C LEU A 225 8.54 22.65 -5.99
N LEU A 226 9.86 22.64 -5.82
CA LEU A 226 10.77 23.43 -6.66
C LEU A 226 10.72 22.96 -8.12
N ALA A 227 10.56 21.64 -8.36
CA ALA A 227 10.34 21.13 -9.71
C ALA A 227 9.04 21.67 -10.32
N ALA A 228 7.93 21.67 -9.56
CA ALA A 228 6.66 22.24 -10.01
C ALA A 228 6.76 23.75 -10.31
N ALA A 229 7.41 24.52 -9.43
CA ALA A 229 7.66 25.93 -9.64
C ALA A 229 8.54 26.19 -10.88
N SER A 230 9.54 25.35 -11.11
CA SER A 230 10.38 25.43 -12.32
C SER A 230 9.56 25.17 -13.59
N PHE A 231 8.71 24.14 -13.59
CA PHE A 231 7.80 23.88 -14.72
C PHE A 231 6.89 25.08 -15.01
N ALA A 232 6.40 25.77 -13.97
CA ALA A 232 5.50 26.92 -14.12
C ALA A 232 6.15 28.13 -14.79
N ALA A 233 7.47 28.26 -14.73
CA ALA A 233 8.19 29.37 -15.37
C ALA A 233 8.13 29.35 -16.91
N GLY A 234 7.72 28.24 -17.54
CA GLY A 234 7.37 28.15 -18.96
C GLY A 234 8.49 28.44 -19.95
N SER A 235 9.75 28.14 -19.62
CA SER A 235 10.87 28.25 -20.56
C SER A 235 11.63 26.94 -20.70
N ARG A 236 12.32 26.74 -21.83
CA ARG A 236 13.07 25.49 -22.10
C ARG A 236 14.05 25.11 -21.00
N TRP A 237 14.77 26.07 -20.46
CA TRP A 237 15.74 25.85 -19.39
C TRP A 237 15.07 25.49 -18.07
N PHE A 238 13.95 26.14 -17.75
CA PHE A 238 13.19 25.81 -16.55
C PHE A 238 12.42 24.48 -16.68
N LEU A 239 11.98 24.07 -17.89
CA LEU A 239 11.46 22.72 -18.11
C LEU A 239 12.54 21.66 -17.86
N LEU A 240 13.77 21.89 -18.34
CA LEU A 240 14.90 21.00 -18.07
C LEU A 240 15.23 20.95 -16.56
N LEU A 241 15.30 22.12 -15.91
CA LEU A 241 15.55 22.19 -14.46
C LEU A 241 14.44 21.46 -13.68
N GLY A 242 13.17 21.69 -14.01
CA GLY A 242 12.03 21.03 -13.39
C GLY A 242 12.07 19.53 -13.56
N ALA A 243 12.45 19.04 -14.75
CA ALA A 243 12.60 17.62 -15.03
C ALA A 243 13.73 16.99 -14.16
N ILE A 244 14.89 17.66 -14.06
CA ILE A 244 16.01 17.20 -13.22
C ILE A 244 15.59 17.18 -11.74
N LEU A 245 14.95 18.23 -11.25
CA LEU A 245 14.49 18.32 -9.86
C LEU A 245 13.41 17.27 -9.56
N LEU A 246 12.49 16.99 -10.48
CA LEU A 246 11.47 15.98 -10.31
C LEU A 246 12.09 14.57 -10.18
N GLN A 247 13.08 14.25 -11.03
CA GLN A 247 13.80 12.98 -10.95
C GLN A 247 14.67 12.90 -9.69
N LEU A 248 15.29 13.98 -9.26
CA LEU A 248 16.04 14.04 -8.01
C LEU A 248 15.12 13.83 -6.80
N SER A 249 13.94 14.47 -6.79
CA SER A 249 12.91 14.24 -5.77
C SER A 249 12.54 12.76 -5.68
N LEU A 250 12.30 12.08 -6.82
CA LEU A 250 11.99 10.64 -6.85
C LEU A 250 13.12 9.77 -6.28
N VAL A 251 14.39 10.11 -6.60
CA VAL A 251 15.54 9.37 -6.07
C VAL A 251 15.64 9.53 -4.56
N ILE A 252 15.51 10.76 -4.04
CA ILE A 252 15.59 11.06 -2.60
C ILE A 252 14.41 10.41 -1.86
N ASP A 253 13.22 10.39 -2.45
CA ASP A 253 12.05 9.72 -1.94
C ASP A 253 12.30 8.22 -1.69
N CYS A 254 12.94 7.54 -2.63
CA CYS A 254 13.34 6.15 -2.42
C CYS A 254 14.30 5.96 -1.24
N VAL A 255 15.11 6.97 -0.91
CA VAL A 255 16.09 6.90 0.19
C VAL A 255 15.43 6.86 1.55
N ASP A 256 14.31 7.58 1.78
CA ASP A 256 13.65 7.61 3.09
C ASP A 256 13.16 6.22 3.53
N GLY A 257 12.48 5.50 2.63
CA GLY A 257 12.06 4.12 2.88
C GLY A 257 13.25 3.14 3.03
N GLU A 258 14.35 3.35 2.28
CA GLU A 258 15.56 2.55 2.44
C GLU A 258 16.22 2.80 3.80
N VAL A 259 16.32 4.05 4.24
CA VAL A 259 16.84 4.42 5.56
C VAL A 259 15.93 3.90 6.67
N ALA A 260 14.60 4.05 6.53
CA ALA A 260 13.65 3.52 7.50
C ALA A 260 13.83 2.00 7.72
N ARG A 261 13.96 1.24 6.63
CA ARG A 261 14.19 -0.22 6.68
C ARG A 261 15.57 -0.56 7.24
N ALA A 262 16.63 0.13 6.79
CA ALA A 262 17.99 -0.12 7.25
C ALA A 262 18.20 0.22 8.72
N THR A 263 17.59 1.31 9.21
CA THR A 263 17.71 1.78 10.60
C THR A 263 16.63 1.27 11.52
N ARG A 264 15.63 0.53 10.99
CA ARG A 264 14.46 0.02 11.72
C ARG A 264 13.60 1.14 12.35
N ARG A 265 13.63 2.34 11.79
CA ARG A 265 12.85 3.49 12.24
C ARG A 265 11.56 3.59 11.45
N PHE A 266 10.63 2.69 11.76
CA PHE A 266 9.29 2.70 11.17
C PHE A 266 8.36 3.61 12.00
N SER A 267 7.50 4.35 11.32
CA SER A 267 6.42 5.08 11.99
C SER A 267 5.19 5.19 11.07
N THR A 268 3.99 5.11 11.65
CA THR A 268 2.72 5.35 10.95
C THR A 268 2.70 6.74 10.35
N LEU A 269 3.20 7.73 11.12
CA LEU A 269 3.34 9.10 10.66
C LEU A 269 4.26 9.20 9.43
N GLY A 270 5.40 8.50 9.43
CA GLY A 270 6.33 8.51 8.29
C GLY A 270 5.69 7.92 7.03
N ALA A 271 4.99 6.81 7.15
CA ALA A 271 4.29 6.19 6.02
C ALA A 271 3.15 7.07 5.47
N TRP A 272 2.41 7.76 6.36
CA TRP A 272 1.38 8.70 5.95
C TRP A 272 2.00 9.95 5.28
N LEU A 273 3.09 10.48 5.84
CA LEU A 273 3.77 11.66 5.31
C LEU A 273 4.32 11.38 3.90
N ASP A 274 5.04 10.27 3.72
CA ASP A 274 5.55 9.79 2.44
C ASP A 274 4.44 9.70 1.39
N ALA A 275 3.39 8.92 1.68
CA ALA A 275 2.29 8.71 0.76
C ALA A 275 1.51 9.99 0.43
N SER A 276 1.33 10.91 1.39
CA SER A 276 0.60 12.17 1.20
C SER A 276 1.42 13.19 0.41
N THR A 277 2.71 13.33 0.73
CA THR A 277 3.60 14.26 0.01
C THR A 277 3.81 13.85 -1.44
N ASP A 278 3.81 12.56 -1.75
CA ASP A 278 3.85 12.05 -3.12
C ASP A 278 2.70 12.55 -3.98
N ARG A 279 1.48 12.55 -3.41
CA ARG A 279 0.31 13.05 -4.14
C ARG A 279 0.38 14.56 -4.34
N VAL A 280 0.81 15.28 -3.30
CA VAL A 280 0.99 16.74 -3.41
C VAL A 280 2.04 17.08 -4.47
N LYS A 281 3.20 16.42 -4.47
CA LYS A 281 4.25 16.60 -5.50
C LYS A 281 3.72 16.34 -6.90
N GLU A 282 3.00 15.24 -7.10
CA GLU A 282 2.46 14.83 -8.39
C GLU A 282 1.48 15.87 -8.94
N TYR A 283 0.52 16.31 -8.12
CA TYR A 283 -0.47 17.29 -8.57
C TYR A 283 0.09 18.71 -8.68
N ALA A 284 1.05 19.10 -7.84
CA ALA A 284 1.80 20.34 -8.01
C ALA A 284 2.57 20.37 -9.34
N ALA A 285 3.17 19.23 -9.75
CA ALA A 285 3.83 19.12 -11.05
C ALA A 285 2.83 19.29 -12.21
N TYR A 286 1.60 18.75 -12.10
CA TYR A 286 0.56 18.99 -13.12
C TYR A 286 0.18 20.46 -13.22
N ALA A 287 0.01 21.14 -12.08
CA ALA A 287 -0.25 22.57 -12.03
C ALA A 287 0.90 23.37 -12.66
N GLY A 288 2.13 23.05 -12.30
CA GLY A 288 3.32 23.69 -12.84
C GLY A 288 3.44 23.55 -14.36
N LEU A 289 3.19 22.33 -14.89
CA LEU A 289 3.22 22.09 -16.33
C LEU A 289 2.08 22.82 -17.07
N ALA A 290 0.88 22.91 -16.48
CA ALA A 290 -0.23 23.66 -17.05
C ALA A 290 0.08 25.15 -17.08
N ALA A 291 0.52 25.74 -15.97
CA ALA A 291 0.90 27.15 -15.89
C ALA A 291 2.06 27.48 -16.85
N GLY A 292 3.08 26.62 -16.90
CA GLY A 292 4.20 26.78 -17.83
C GLY A 292 3.79 26.67 -19.29
N ALA A 293 2.82 25.82 -19.64
CA ALA A 293 2.27 25.76 -20.99
C ALA A 293 1.57 27.07 -21.38
N VAL A 294 0.78 27.64 -20.45
CA VAL A 294 0.14 28.96 -20.66
C VAL A 294 1.21 30.04 -20.84
N ALA A 295 2.26 30.05 -20.01
CA ALA A 295 3.38 30.99 -20.17
C ALA A 295 4.13 30.85 -21.50
N MET A 296 4.08 29.65 -22.12
CA MET A 296 4.62 29.38 -23.45
C MET A 296 3.64 29.70 -24.60
N GLY A 297 2.46 30.28 -24.32
CA GLY A 297 1.47 30.73 -25.31
C GLY A 297 0.37 29.72 -25.66
N PHE A 298 0.23 28.62 -24.89
CA PHE A 298 -0.93 27.74 -25.06
C PHE A 298 -2.19 28.36 -24.41
N ASP A 299 -3.35 28.04 -24.95
CA ASP A 299 -4.62 28.48 -24.37
C ASP A 299 -4.76 27.93 -22.91
N SER A 300 -5.11 28.84 -21.99
CA SER A 300 -5.29 28.52 -20.58
C SER A 300 -6.26 27.36 -20.39
N TRP A 301 -7.44 27.44 -20.99
CA TRP A 301 -8.47 26.41 -20.84
C TRP A 301 -8.01 25.03 -21.32
N ARG A 302 -7.21 24.93 -22.38
CA ARG A 302 -6.67 23.63 -22.86
C ARG A 302 -5.66 23.04 -21.89
N ALA A 303 -4.73 23.86 -21.40
CA ALA A 303 -3.68 23.40 -20.49
C ALA A 303 -4.26 22.94 -19.14
N TRP A 304 -5.13 23.75 -18.53
CA TRP A 304 -5.73 23.42 -17.26
C TRP A 304 -6.77 22.30 -17.35
N SER A 305 -7.49 22.16 -18.46
CA SER A 305 -8.37 21.03 -18.70
C SER A 305 -7.62 19.70 -18.67
N LEU A 306 -6.43 19.63 -19.28
CA LEU A 306 -5.60 18.42 -19.22
C LEU A 306 -5.17 18.10 -17.79
N ALA A 307 -4.76 19.11 -17.01
CA ALA A 307 -4.37 18.91 -15.61
C ALA A 307 -5.56 18.46 -14.74
N LEU A 308 -6.75 19.06 -14.91
CA LEU A 308 -7.99 18.66 -14.24
C LEU A 308 -8.36 17.23 -14.57
N LEU A 309 -8.45 16.87 -15.84
CA LEU A 309 -8.81 15.52 -16.27
C LEU A 309 -7.80 14.48 -15.76
N LEU A 310 -6.51 14.81 -15.82
CA LEU A 310 -5.47 13.92 -15.31
C LEU A 310 -5.60 13.68 -13.80
N MET A 311 -5.91 14.71 -13.01
CA MET A 311 -6.16 14.59 -11.57
C MET A 311 -7.39 13.71 -11.29
N VAL A 312 -8.49 13.89 -12.02
CA VAL A 312 -9.69 13.06 -11.91
C VAL A 312 -9.38 11.59 -12.20
N VAL A 313 -8.76 11.33 -13.35
CA VAL A 313 -8.39 9.97 -13.79
C VAL A 313 -7.46 9.30 -12.77
N GLN A 314 -6.45 10.01 -12.30
CA GLN A 314 -5.46 9.45 -11.37
C GLN A 314 -6.06 9.18 -9.99
N THR A 315 -6.89 10.07 -9.46
CA THR A 315 -7.59 9.87 -8.19
C THR A 315 -8.55 8.68 -8.28
N ALA A 316 -9.40 8.65 -9.31
CA ALA A 316 -10.34 7.55 -9.54
C ALA A 316 -9.63 6.19 -9.67
N ARG A 317 -8.55 6.16 -10.45
CA ARG A 317 -7.71 4.97 -10.63
C ARG A 317 -7.18 4.46 -9.29
N HIS A 318 -6.54 5.32 -8.50
CA HIS A 318 -5.97 4.92 -7.20
C HIS A 318 -7.04 4.42 -6.23
N MET A 319 -8.20 5.10 -6.14
CA MET A 319 -9.30 4.61 -5.31
C MET A 319 -9.77 3.23 -5.76
N GLY A 320 -9.88 3.00 -7.07
CA GLY A 320 -10.21 1.68 -7.61
C GLY A 320 -9.14 0.62 -7.30
N ASP A 321 -7.85 0.98 -7.41
CA ASP A 321 -6.73 0.08 -7.15
C ASP A 321 -6.72 -0.41 -5.69
N TYR A 322 -6.83 0.52 -4.74
CA TYR A 322 -6.80 0.19 -3.30
C TYR A 322 -8.04 -0.59 -2.86
N ASN A 323 -9.23 -0.15 -3.26
CA ASN A 323 -10.46 -0.80 -2.83
C ASN A 323 -10.61 -2.20 -3.44
N PHE A 324 -10.25 -2.38 -4.72
CA PHE A 324 -10.24 -3.70 -5.34
C PHE A 324 -9.24 -4.64 -4.64
N ALA A 325 -8.01 -4.16 -4.38
CA ALA A 325 -6.98 -4.96 -3.69
C ALA A 325 -7.40 -5.32 -2.26
N ALA A 326 -8.10 -4.43 -1.53
CA ALA A 326 -8.60 -4.69 -0.19
C ALA A 326 -9.67 -5.78 -0.19
N VAL A 327 -10.69 -5.67 -1.07
CA VAL A 327 -11.75 -6.68 -1.20
C VAL A 327 -11.18 -8.01 -1.67
N GLN A 328 -10.30 -8.00 -2.67
CA GLN A 328 -9.67 -9.21 -3.18
C GLN A 328 -8.90 -9.95 -2.09
N ARG A 329 -8.12 -9.25 -1.26
CA ARG A 329 -7.38 -9.86 -0.14
C ARG A 329 -8.29 -10.60 0.83
N ILE A 330 -9.39 -9.98 1.26
CA ILE A 330 -10.33 -10.61 2.20
C ILE A 330 -10.95 -11.88 1.58
N ARG A 331 -11.34 -11.81 0.31
CA ARG A 331 -11.94 -12.94 -0.40
C ARG A 331 -10.97 -14.12 -0.52
N GLU A 332 -9.73 -13.85 -0.86
CA GLU A 332 -8.71 -14.90 -1.08
C GLU A 332 -8.37 -15.65 0.21
N VAL A 333 -8.35 -14.96 1.34
CA VAL A 333 -8.14 -15.60 2.65
C VAL A 333 -9.34 -16.46 3.07
N GLY A 334 -10.56 -16.07 2.70
CA GLY A 334 -11.78 -16.83 3.00
C GLY A 334 -12.05 -18.04 2.07
N LEU A 335 -11.27 -18.22 1.00
CA LEU A 335 -11.49 -19.33 0.06
C LEU A 335 -10.88 -20.64 0.60
N PRO A 336 -11.59 -21.79 0.47
CA PRO A 336 -11.00 -23.09 0.72
C PRO A 336 -9.74 -23.31 -0.12
N VAL A 337 -8.72 -23.92 0.47
CA VAL A 337 -7.44 -24.20 -0.22
C VAL A 337 -7.66 -24.94 -1.55
N ALA A 338 -8.65 -25.82 -1.62
CA ALA A 338 -9.06 -26.52 -2.84
C ALA A 338 -9.47 -25.58 -3.98
N ALA A 339 -10.06 -24.44 -3.69
CA ALA A 339 -10.45 -23.44 -4.71
C ALA A 339 -9.24 -22.63 -5.23
N LEU A 340 -8.13 -22.64 -4.50
CA LEU A 340 -6.87 -22.00 -4.87
C LEU A 340 -5.91 -22.97 -5.57
N THR A 341 -6.18 -24.29 -5.51
CA THR A 341 -5.40 -25.36 -6.13
C THR A 341 -5.91 -25.72 -7.53
N GLU A 342 -6.04 -24.77 -8.43
CA GLU A 342 -6.22 -25.13 -9.84
C GLU A 342 -4.94 -25.80 -10.36
N SER A 343 -5.14 -26.99 -10.94
CA SER A 343 -4.24 -27.97 -11.54
C SER A 343 -2.72 -27.73 -11.46
N ALA A 344 -2.00 -28.74 -11.01
CA ALA A 344 -0.52 -28.76 -10.89
C ALA A 344 0.21 -28.47 -12.22
N ASP A 345 -0.45 -28.72 -13.36
CA ASP A 345 0.04 -28.39 -14.70
C ASP A 345 -0.75 -27.22 -15.30
N PRO A 346 -0.18 -26.00 -15.33
CA PRO A 346 -0.86 -24.83 -15.92
C PRO A 346 -1.06 -24.95 -17.43
N TRP A 347 -0.48 -25.93 -18.09
CA TRP A 347 -0.56 -26.15 -19.54
C TRP A 347 -1.37 -27.41 -19.90
N GLY A 348 -1.81 -28.20 -18.91
CA GLY A 348 -2.63 -29.39 -19.11
C GLY A 348 -4.01 -29.07 -19.70
N PRO A 349 -4.71 -30.08 -20.25
CA PRO A 349 -6.02 -29.91 -20.88
C PRO A 349 -7.10 -29.36 -19.94
N GLN A 350 -6.95 -29.59 -18.63
CA GLN A 350 -7.86 -29.13 -17.57
C GLN A 350 -7.45 -27.82 -16.91
N ALA A 351 -6.34 -27.21 -17.36
CA ALA A 351 -5.86 -25.97 -16.78
C ALA A 351 -6.79 -24.81 -17.12
N GLY A 352 -7.35 -24.21 -16.10
CA GLY A 352 -8.20 -23.02 -16.23
C GLY A 352 -7.43 -21.78 -16.74
N ALA A 353 -8.19 -20.78 -17.22
CA ALA A 353 -7.61 -19.54 -17.71
C ALA A 353 -6.75 -18.81 -16.65
N ILE A 354 -7.05 -19.02 -15.36
CA ILE A 354 -6.29 -18.43 -14.24
C ILE A 354 -4.90 -19.06 -14.13
N ALA A 355 -4.80 -20.40 -14.18
CA ALA A 355 -3.52 -21.12 -14.10
C ALA A 355 -2.62 -20.73 -15.27
N ARG A 356 -3.17 -20.67 -16.48
CA ARG A 356 -2.44 -20.21 -17.69
C ARG A 356 -1.99 -18.75 -17.56
N SER A 357 -2.85 -17.86 -17.06
CA SER A 357 -2.49 -16.46 -16.81
C SER A 357 -1.36 -16.34 -15.79
N THR A 358 -1.40 -17.14 -14.71
CA THR A 358 -0.35 -17.15 -13.68
C THR A 358 0.97 -17.64 -14.25
N ALA A 359 0.95 -18.73 -15.04
CA ALA A 359 2.15 -19.26 -15.71
C ALA A 359 2.74 -18.29 -16.74
N ILE A 360 1.90 -17.57 -17.48
CA ILE A 360 2.36 -16.50 -18.39
C ILE A 360 2.97 -15.35 -17.59
N ASN A 361 2.35 -14.96 -16.46
CA ASN A 361 2.82 -13.87 -15.61
C ASN A 361 4.16 -14.16 -14.91
N SER A 362 4.51 -15.43 -14.73
CA SER A 362 5.82 -15.83 -14.17
C SER A 362 7.00 -15.57 -15.11
N ARG A 363 6.75 -15.39 -16.42
CA ARG A 363 7.80 -15.06 -17.39
C ARG A 363 8.32 -13.63 -17.14
N PRO A 364 9.65 -13.42 -17.00
CA PRO A 364 10.21 -12.10 -16.66
C PRO A 364 9.76 -10.99 -17.61
N PHE A 365 9.78 -11.24 -18.92
CA PHE A 365 9.35 -10.26 -19.94
C PHE A 365 7.88 -9.82 -19.72
N VAL A 366 6.96 -10.77 -19.55
CA VAL A 366 5.54 -10.46 -19.36
C VAL A 366 5.31 -9.71 -18.04
N ARG A 367 6.03 -10.10 -16.98
CA ARG A 367 5.96 -9.41 -15.68
C ARG A 367 6.39 -7.95 -15.81
N TRP A 368 7.52 -7.67 -16.45
CA TRP A 368 8.02 -6.32 -16.62
C TRP A 368 7.14 -5.50 -17.56
N THR A 369 6.67 -6.06 -18.67
CA THR A 369 5.73 -5.40 -19.57
C THR A 369 4.45 -4.99 -18.84
N LYS A 370 3.88 -5.86 -18.02
CA LYS A 370 2.71 -5.52 -17.18
C LYS A 370 3.02 -4.43 -16.17
N LYS A 371 4.21 -4.45 -15.52
CA LYS A 371 4.62 -3.38 -14.61
C LYS A 371 4.72 -2.02 -15.32
N VAL A 372 5.28 -1.98 -16.52
CA VAL A 372 5.35 -0.75 -17.34
C VAL A 372 3.96 -0.27 -17.74
N ILE A 373 3.08 -1.18 -18.22
CA ILE A 373 1.70 -0.84 -18.61
C ILE A 373 0.92 -0.31 -17.39
N HIS A 374 1.21 -0.79 -16.20
CA HIS A 374 0.56 -0.30 -14.97
C HIS A 374 0.93 1.14 -14.61
N MET A 375 1.92 1.74 -15.27
CA MET A 375 2.35 3.13 -15.08
C MET A 375 2.50 3.51 -13.59
N PRO A 376 3.41 2.85 -12.82
CA PRO A 376 3.71 3.28 -11.46
C PRO A 376 4.30 4.71 -11.44
N ILE A 377 4.46 5.30 -10.24
CA ILE A 377 4.85 6.71 -10.09
C ILE A 377 6.18 7.04 -10.80
N GLY A 378 7.16 6.13 -10.78
CA GLY A 378 8.45 6.34 -11.45
C GLY A 378 8.30 6.50 -12.96
N GLU A 379 7.53 5.63 -13.61
CA GLU A 379 7.25 5.68 -15.04
C GLU A 379 6.46 6.94 -15.41
N ARG A 380 5.49 7.35 -14.60
CA ARG A 380 4.72 8.58 -14.83
C ARG A 380 5.62 9.82 -14.78
N TRP A 381 6.48 9.91 -13.76
CA TRP A 381 7.39 11.04 -13.63
C TRP A 381 8.47 11.06 -14.69
N LEU A 382 8.91 9.88 -15.17
CA LEU A 382 9.80 9.79 -16.33
C LEU A 382 9.13 10.34 -17.58
N VAL A 383 7.89 9.93 -17.88
CA VAL A 383 7.13 10.44 -19.03
C VAL A 383 6.96 11.95 -18.95
N LEU A 384 6.52 12.47 -17.78
CA LEU A 384 6.40 13.92 -17.58
C LEU A 384 7.72 14.66 -17.88
N SER A 385 8.83 14.18 -17.30
CA SER A 385 10.14 14.79 -17.46
C SER A 385 10.62 14.79 -18.90
N VAL A 386 10.58 13.64 -19.55
CA VAL A 386 11.09 13.49 -20.93
C VAL A 386 10.25 14.29 -21.92
N VAL A 387 8.91 14.15 -21.85
CA VAL A 387 8.03 14.82 -22.80
C VAL A 387 8.03 16.35 -22.58
N ALA A 388 8.11 16.81 -21.32
CA ALA A 388 8.22 18.24 -21.02
C ALA A 388 9.50 18.87 -21.62
N VAL A 389 10.63 18.17 -21.52
CA VAL A 389 11.92 18.66 -22.04
C VAL A 389 11.98 18.60 -23.56
N VAL A 390 11.51 17.51 -24.16
CA VAL A 390 11.57 17.32 -25.63
C VAL A 390 10.58 18.23 -26.34
N PHE A 391 9.37 18.34 -25.80
CA PHE A 391 8.29 19.14 -26.38
C PHE A 391 7.97 20.36 -25.52
N ASN A 392 7.07 20.22 -24.54
CA ASN A 392 6.69 21.22 -23.53
C ASN A 392 5.70 20.64 -22.50
N GLY A 393 5.23 21.49 -21.56
CA GLY A 393 4.30 21.08 -20.49
C GLY A 393 2.94 20.59 -21.00
N TYR A 394 2.40 21.18 -22.06
CA TYR A 394 1.12 20.78 -22.65
C TYR A 394 1.16 19.32 -23.16
N TRP A 395 2.16 19.00 -23.96
CA TRP A 395 2.33 17.65 -24.51
C TRP A 395 2.67 16.63 -23.42
N ALA A 396 3.38 17.05 -22.36
CA ALA A 396 3.65 16.18 -21.22
C ALA A 396 2.36 15.77 -20.48
N LEU A 397 1.46 16.74 -20.22
CA LEU A 397 0.15 16.46 -19.62
C LEU A 397 -0.72 15.58 -20.54
N LEU A 398 -0.77 15.88 -21.82
CA LEU A 398 -1.55 15.09 -22.80
C LEU A 398 -1.03 13.65 -22.90
N ALA A 399 0.28 13.47 -23.05
CA ALA A 399 0.88 12.14 -23.12
C ALA A 399 0.59 11.34 -21.84
N LEU A 400 0.75 11.95 -20.67
CA LEU A 400 0.46 11.28 -19.40
C LEU A 400 -1.02 10.94 -19.26
N LEU A 401 -1.94 11.85 -19.64
CA LEU A 401 -3.38 11.59 -19.61
C LEU A 401 -3.75 10.38 -20.47
N VAL A 402 -3.25 10.33 -21.71
CA VAL A 402 -3.51 9.21 -22.62
C VAL A 402 -2.96 7.91 -22.06
N LEU A 403 -1.69 7.89 -21.66
CA LEU A 403 -1.05 6.67 -21.14
C LEU A 403 -1.69 6.19 -19.84
N THR A 404 -2.02 7.11 -18.91
CA THR A 404 -2.68 6.76 -17.64
C THR A 404 -4.10 6.26 -17.87
N SER A 405 -4.84 6.85 -18.81
CA SER A 405 -6.19 6.40 -19.17
C SER A 405 -6.17 5.01 -19.80
N LEU A 406 -5.23 4.72 -20.69
CA LEU A 406 -5.05 3.38 -21.26
C LEU A 406 -4.66 2.36 -20.20
N ALA A 407 -3.74 2.72 -19.29
CA ALA A 407 -3.35 1.87 -18.17
C ALA A 407 -4.55 1.58 -17.24
N TRP A 408 -5.34 2.60 -16.94
CA TRP A 408 -6.55 2.45 -16.13
C TRP A 408 -7.61 1.57 -16.81
N LEU A 409 -7.87 1.78 -18.09
CA LEU A 409 -8.81 0.96 -18.86
C LEU A 409 -8.37 -0.51 -18.86
N TYR A 410 -7.08 -0.78 -19.11
CA TYR A 410 -6.52 -2.14 -19.05
C TYR A 410 -6.75 -2.80 -17.68
N THR A 411 -6.45 -2.08 -16.59
CA THR A 411 -6.61 -2.61 -15.23
C THR A 411 -8.08 -2.78 -14.85
N LEU A 412 -8.94 -1.83 -15.27
CA LEU A 412 -10.38 -1.85 -15.03
C LEU A 412 -11.04 -3.06 -15.70
N ILE A 413 -10.73 -3.32 -16.97
CA ILE A 413 -11.21 -4.51 -17.69
C ILE A 413 -10.81 -5.78 -16.93
N GLY A 414 -9.57 -5.91 -16.52
CA GLY A 414 -9.10 -7.06 -15.77
C GLY A 414 -9.85 -7.26 -14.44
N ARG A 415 -10.19 -6.17 -13.73
CA ARG A 415 -10.97 -6.22 -12.48
C ARG A 415 -12.43 -6.57 -12.72
N VAL A 416 -13.04 -5.97 -13.72
CA VAL A 416 -14.44 -6.30 -14.12
C VAL A 416 -14.55 -7.78 -14.44
N LEU A 417 -13.65 -8.32 -15.26
CA LEU A 417 -13.65 -9.75 -15.63
C LEU A 417 -13.46 -10.67 -14.41
N ARG A 418 -12.63 -10.28 -13.45
CA ARG A 418 -12.48 -11.02 -12.17
C ARG A 418 -13.76 -10.92 -11.33
N THR A 419 -14.33 -9.72 -11.19
CA THR A 419 -15.54 -9.48 -10.42
C THR A 419 -16.74 -10.28 -10.94
N LEU A 420 -16.85 -10.47 -12.25
CA LEU A 420 -17.91 -11.29 -12.86
C LEU A 420 -17.87 -12.76 -12.40
N ARG A 421 -16.69 -13.25 -12.01
CA ARG A 421 -16.49 -14.61 -11.49
C ARG A 421 -16.69 -14.71 -9.98
N TRP A 422 -16.82 -13.59 -9.27
CA TRP A 422 -17.01 -13.60 -7.83
C TRP A 422 -18.43 -14.02 -7.44
N SER A 423 -18.53 -14.91 -6.46
CA SER A 423 -19.77 -15.13 -5.72
C SER A 423 -20.09 -13.93 -4.82
N HIS A 424 -21.32 -13.82 -4.34
CA HIS A 424 -21.73 -12.79 -3.39
C HIS A 424 -20.93 -12.91 -2.10
N ASP A 425 -20.47 -11.77 -1.55
CA ASP A 425 -19.62 -11.77 -0.37
C ASP A 425 -19.82 -10.51 0.49
N PRO A 426 -20.21 -10.67 1.75
CA PRO A 426 -20.36 -9.56 2.70
C PRO A 426 -19.03 -9.03 3.26
N ALA A 427 -17.91 -9.73 3.06
CA ALA A 427 -16.66 -9.48 3.80
C ALA A 427 -16.01 -8.12 3.52
N GLY A 428 -16.19 -7.51 2.38
CA GLY A 428 -15.55 -6.23 2.02
C GLY A 428 -16.35 -4.98 2.36
N VAL A 429 -17.60 -5.10 2.81
CA VAL A 429 -18.54 -3.97 2.93
C VAL A 429 -18.06 -2.90 3.92
N GLN A 430 -17.52 -3.31 5.07
CA GLN A 430 -17.08 -2.37 6.10
C GLN A 430 -15.90 -1.51 5.62
N ILE A 431 -14.91 -2.11 4.96
CA ILE A 431 -13.76 -1.40 4.41
C ILE A 431 -14.21 -0.37 3.37
N ILE A 432 -15.13 -0.76 2.50
CA ILE A 432 -15.66 0.13 1.46
C ILE A 432 -16.51 1.25 2.06
N ALA A 433 -17.32 0.94 3.08
CA ALA A 433 -18.15 1.95 3.76
C ALA A 433 -17.31 3.08 4.35
N ASP A 434 -16.14 2.77 4.89
CA ASP A 434 -15.21 3.76 5.43
C ASP A 434 -14.60 4.68 4.35
N GLN A 435 -14.59 4.24 3.09
CA GLN A 435 -14.05 4.98 1.95
C GLN A 435 -15.10 5.80 1.18
N LEU A 436 -16.38 5.74 1.57
CA LEU A 436 -17.44 6.46 0.84
C LEU A 436 -17.37 7.98 1.05
N ASP A 437 -16.77 8.44 2.15
CA ASP A 437 -16.75 9.87 2.54
C ASP A 437 -18.17 10.46 2.54
N ALA A 438 -19.12 9.72 3.15
CA ALA A 438 -20.53 10.08 3.17
C ALA A 438 -20.76 11.31 4.07
N GLY A 439 -21.24 12.37 3.48
CA GLY A 439 -21.64 13.59 4.16
C GLY A 439 -23.04 13.51 4.77
N PRO A 440 -23.63 14.66 5.13
CA PRO A 440 -24.91 14.71 5.83
C PRO A 440 -26.08 14.03 5.10
N LEU A 441 -26.13 14.12 3.76
CA LEU A 441 -27.21 13.54 2.96
C LEU A 441 -27.07 12.02 2.83
N LEU A 442 -25.95 11.53 2.31
CA LEU A 442 -25.69 10.10 2.21
C LEU A 442 -25.62 9.45 3.59
N GLY A 443 -25.13 10.19 4.61
CA GLY A 443 -25.09 9.75 6.00
C GLY A 443 -26.46 9.46 6.59
N SER A 444 -27.49 10.21 6.21
CA SER A 444 -28.88 10.06 6.69
C SER A 444 -29.67 8.94 6.00
N LEU A 445 -29.20 8.43 4.85
CA LEU A 445 -29.89 7.36 4.15
C LEU A 445 -29.88 6.05 4.95
N PRO A 446 -30.95 5.23 4.85
CA PRO A 446 -31.01 3.92 5.48
C PRO A 446 -29.81 3.05 5.06
N LYS A 447 -29.32 2.21 5.97
CA LYS A 447 -28.16 1.33 5.70
C LYS A 447 -28.39 0.44 4.46
N SER A 448 -29.63 0.01 4.23
CA SER A 448 -30.03 -0.78 3.06
C SER A 448 -29.86 -0.07 1.72
N TRP A 449 -29.74 1.25 1.70
CA TRP A 449 -29.56 2.05 0.48
C TRP A 449 -28.10 2.37 0.18
N LYS A 450 -27.18 2.19 1.14
CA LYS A 450 -25.79 2.61 1.01
C LYS A 450 -24.95 1.60 0.24
N LEU A 451 -24.94 0.36 0.71
CA LEU A 451 -24.18 -0.72 0.10
C LEU A 451 -24.95 -2.03 0.33
N SER A 452 -25.23 -2.74 -0.73
CA SER A 452 -25.75 -4.11 -0.59
C SER A 452 -24.64 -5.00 -0.04
N PRO A 453 -24.86 -5.68 1.11
CA PRO A 453 -23.87 -6.60 1.66
C PRO A 453 -23.50 -7.73 0.68
N THR A 454 -24.37 -8.00 -0.29
CA THR A 454 -24.22 -9.09 -1.26
C THR A 454 -23.64 -8.63 -2.60
N SER A 455 -23.36 -7.34 -2.80
CA SER A 455 -22.88 -6.85 -4.09
C SER A 455 -21.41 -7.11 -4.29
N ARG A 456 -21.05 -7.86 -5.34
CA ARG A 456 -19.68 -8.05 -5.80
C ARG A 456 -19.02 -6.77 -6.35
N TRP A 457 -19.79 -5.70 -6.58
CA TRP A 457 -19.33 -4.43 -7.15
C TRP A 457 -18.97 -3.39 -6.10
N ASN A 458 -19.07 -3.71 -4.80
CA ASN A 458 -18.83 -2.75 -3.72
C ASN A 458 -17.49 -2.00 -3.85
N TRP A 459 -16.43 -2.67 -4.32
CA TRP A 459 -15.11 -2.06 -4.52
C TRP A 459 -15.11 -0.87 -5.49
N SER A 460 -16.07 -0.82 -6.42
CA SER A 460 -16.12 0.25 -7.44
C SER A 460 -16.81 1.52 -6.94
N PHE A 461 -17.62 1.45 -5.87
CA PHE A 461 -18.40 2.60 -5.39
C PHE A 461 -17.55 3.82 -5.03
N PRO A 462 -16.46 3.70 -4.22
CA PRO A 462 -15.65 4.88 -3.90
C PRO A 462 -15.02 5.51 -5.16
N MET A 463 -14.58 4.69 -6.11
CA MET A 463 -14.06 5.16 -7.39
C MET A 463 -15.12 5.93 -8.18
N LEU A 464 -16.34 5.39 -8.30
CA LEU A 464 -17.44 6.03 -9.04
C LEU A 464 -17.86 7.35 -8.38
N LEU A 465 -17.90 7.41 -7.06
CA LEU A 465 -18.20 8.65 -6.34
C LEU A 465 -17.13 9.74 -6.59
N ARG A 466 -15.84 9.36 -6.71
CA ARG A 466 -14.77 10.33 -7.04
C ARG A 466 -14.87 10.82 -8.49
N ILE A 467 -15.21 9.92 -9.41
CA ILE A 467 -15.48 10.31 -10.81
C ILE A 467 -16.66 11.28 -10.86
N LEU A 468 -17.75 11.00 -10.13
CA LEU A 468 -18.92 11.86 -10.09
C LEU A 468 -18.59 13.23 -9.50
N GLU A 469 -18.01 13.28 -8.31
CA GLU A 469 -17.67 14.52 -7.60
C GLU A 469 -16.67 15.36 -8.40
N MET A 470 -15.48 14.82 -8.61
CA MET A 470 -14.38 15.55 -9.23
C MET A 470 -14.61 15.77 -10.73
N GLY A 471 -15.17 14.75 -11.40
CA GLY A 471 -15.49 14.83 -12.84
C GLY A 471 -16.56 15.86 -13.14
N LEU A 472 -17.58 16.00 -12.28
CA LEU A 472 -18.63 17.00 -12.44
C LEU A 472 -18.09 18.42 -12.25
N VAL A 473 -17.29 18.66 -11.22
CA VAL A 473 -16.62 19.96 -11.00
C VAL A 473 -15.71 20.31 -12.17
N ALA A 474 -14.89 19.35 -12.62
CA ALA A 474 -14.02 19.54 -13.79
C ALA A 474 -14.83 19.83 -15.06
N TRP A 475 -15.92 19.08 -15.29
CA TRP A 475 -16.80 19.29 -16.44
C TRP A 475 -17.44 20.67 -16.43
N ILE A 476 -17.97 21.13 -15.29
CA ILE A 476 -18.55 22.48 -15.16
C ILE A 476 -17.47 23.54 -15.43
N ALA A 477 -16.27 23.40 -14.85
CA ALA A 477 -15.18 24.34 -15.06
C ALA A 477 -14.74 24.39 -16.54
N ILE A 478 -14.64 23.26 -17.22
CA ILE A 478 -14.15 23.18 -18.60
C ILE A 478 -15.18 23.74 -19.60
N TYR A 479 -16.48 23.42 -19.43
CA TYR A 479 -17.50 23.72 -20.45
C TYR A 479 -18.37 24.92 -20.12
N ALA A 480 -18.69 25.13 -18.83
CA ALA A 480 -19.57 26.24 -18.47
C ALA A 480 -18.79 27.52 -18.08
N PHE A 481 -17.66 27.35 -17.38
CA PHE A 481 -16.92 28.49 -16.82
C PHE A 481 -15.39 28.37 -17.04
N PRO A 482 -14.92 28.34 -18.32
CA PRO A 482 -13.52 28.05 -18.64
C PRO A 482 -12.50 29.07 -18.11
N GLN A 483 -12.92 30.23 -17.63
CA GLN A 483 -12.05 31.20 -16.98
C GLN A 483 -11.69 30.84 -15.52
N TRP A 484 -12.32 29.83 -14.95
CA TRP A 484 -12.11 29.41 -13.56
C TRP A 484 -11.46 28.03 -13.41
N GLU A 485 -10.89 27.45 -14.48
CA GLU A 485 -10.26 26.13 -14.43
C GLU A 485 -9.12 26.07 -13.41
N THR A 486 -8.32 27.13 -13.30
CA THR A 486 -7.22 27.20 -12.33
C THR A 486 -7.75 27.12 -10.89
N LEU A 487 -8.84 27.85 -10.61
CA LEU A 487 -9.48 27.81 -9.30
C LEU A 487 -10.13 26.45 -9.03
N ALA A 488 -10.79 25.86 -10.05
CA ALA A 488 -11.35 24.51 -9.96
C ALA A 488 -10.25 23.46 -9.72
N PHE A 489 -9.08 23.62 -10.34
CA PHE A 489 -7.93 22.77 -10.06
C PHE A 489 -7.49 22.88 -8.60
N GLY A 490 -7.36 24.08 -8.06
CA GLY A 490 -7.02 24.31 -6.65
C GLY A 490 -8.06 23.69 -5.69
N TYR A 491 -9.35 23.84 -5.99
CA TYR A 491 -10.43 23.20 -5.23
C TYR A 491 -10.32 21.68 -5.26
N LEU A 492 -10.23 21.09 -6.45
CA LEU A 492 -10.13 19.64 -6.61
C LEU A 492 -8.84 19.07 -6.05
N PHE A 493 -7.76 19.85 -6.03
CA PHE A 493 -6.50 19.44 -5.40
C PHE A 493 -6.66 19.18 -3.89
N ILE A 494 -7.39 20.07 -3.19
CA ILE A 494 -7.67 19.89 -1.76
C ILE A 494 -8.65 18.75 -1.53
N VAL A 495 -9.68 18.60 -2.37
CA VAL A 495 -10.62 17.48 -2.33
C VAL A 495 -9.86 16.15 -2.52
N ALA A 496 -8.96 16.07 -3.50
CA ALA A 496 -8.13 14.90 -3.72
C ALA A 496 -7.24 14.60 -2.51
N TYR A 497 -6.58 15.62 -1.93
CA TYR A 497 -5.80 15.47 -0.70
C TYR A 497 -6.63 14.85 0.43
N HIS A 498 -7.85 15.37 0.67
CA HIS A 498 -8.77 14.81 1.68
C HIS A 498 -9.07 13.32 1.43
N HIS A 499 -9.31 12.93 0.18
CA HIS A 499 -9.57 11.54 -0.16
C HIS A 499 -8.36 10.64 0.09
N TYR A 500 -7.16 11.11 -0.23
CA TYR A 500 -5.92 10.38 0.05
C TYR A 500 -5.60 10.32 1.54
N ASP A 501 -5.83 11.39 2.31
CA ASP A 501 -5.68 11.39 3.76
C ASP A 501 -6.55 10.31 4.40
N ASN A 502 -7.84 10.26 4.04
CA ASN A 502 -8.76 9.23 4.52
C ASN A 502 -8.31 7.81 4.14
N LEU A 503 -7.81 7.63 2.91
CA LEU A 503 -7.32 6.34 2.44
C LEU A 503 -6.07 5.89 3.20
N TYR A 504 -5.08 6.75 3.35
CA TYR A 504 -3.82 6.39 4.01
C TYR A 504 -3.97 6.18 5.51
N ARG A 505 -4.88 6.90 6.16
CA ARG A 505 -5.28 6.61 7.55
C ARG A 505 -5.93 5.23 7.66
N ALA A 506 -6.85 4.89 6.77
CA ALA A 506 -7.50 3.58 6.79
C ALA A 506 -6.50 2.43 6.57
N LEU A 507 -5.46 2.61 5.76
CA LEU A 507 -4.39 1.64 5.59
C LEU A 507 -3.51 1.46 6.85
N SER A 508 -3.51 2.43 7.75
CA SER A 508 -2.79 2.40 9.04
C SER A 508 -3.73 2.07 10.22
N ASP A 509 -4.89 1.47 9.97
CA ASP A 509 -5.95 1.17 10.95
C ASP A 509 -6.37 2.40 11.80
N SER A 510 -6.05 3.61 11.33
CA SER A 510 -6.44 4.89 11.90
C SER A 510 -7.56 5.49 11.08
N ARG A 511 -8.57 6.04 11.73
CA ARG A 511 -9.71 6.68 11.05
C ARG A 511 -9.83 8.12 11.46
N ALA A 512 -10.14 8.99 10.50
CA ALA A 512 -10.51 10.37 10.83
C ALA A 512 -11.81 10.36 11.63
N PRO A 513 -11.93 11.18 12.69
CA PRO A 513 -13.18 11.36 13.40
C PRO A 513 -14.30 11.82 12.45
N ARG A 514 -15.52 11.31 12.65
CA ARG A 514 -16.68 11.64 11.79
C ARG A 514 -16.94 13.14 11.65
N TRP A 515 -16.63 13.93 12.66
CA TRP A 515 -16.83 15.37 12.60
C TRP A 515 -15.95 16.05 11.54
N ILE A 516 -14.75 15.51 11.23
CA ILE A 516 -13.89 16.02 10.15
C ILE A 516 -14.58 15.80 8.80
N THR A 517 -15.08 14.58 8.53
CA THR A 517 -15.81 14.27 7.29
C THR A 517 -17.06 15.15 7.16
N TRP A 518 -17.79 15.36 8.26
CA TRP A 518 -18.99 16.19 8.24
C TRP A 518 -18.68 17.68 8.05
N SER A 519 -17.62 18.19 8.66
CA SER A 519 -17.15 19.58 8.44
C SER A 519 -16.63 19.78 7.03
N ALA A 520 -16.09 18.75 6.40
CA ALA A 520 -15.72 18.72 4.98
C ALA A 520 -16.92 18.50 4.06
N LEU A 521 -18.16 18.42 4.58
CA LEU A 521 -19.44 18.25 3.89
C LEU A 521 -19.61 16.91 3.15
N GLY A 522 -18.63 16.01 3.19
CA GLY A 522 -18.63 14.77 2.41
C GLY A 522 -18.79 14.98 0.90
N VAL A 523 -18.74 13.88 0.16
CA VAL A 523 -18.91 13.88 -1.31
C VAL A 523 -20.23 14.54 -1.72
N ASP A 524 -21.32 14.17 -1.05
CA ASP A 524 -22.68 14.59 -1.38
C ASP A 524 -22.90 16.09 -1.14
N GLY A 525 -22.46 16.62 0.00
CA GLY A 525 -22.60 18.03 0.31
C GLY A 525 -21.77 18.92 -0.60
N ARG A 526 -20.50 18.58 -0.82
CA ARG A 526 -19.61 19.33 -1.73
C ARG A 526 -20.14 19.34 -3.15
N THR A 527 -20.55 18.17 -3.67
CA THR A 527 -21.09 18.05 -5.04
C THR A 527 -22.36 18.87 -5.19
N LEU A 528 -23.29 18.77 -4.25
CA LEU A 528 -24.57 19.50 -4.30
C LEU A 528 -24.36 21.01 -4.28
N ILE A 529 -23.50 21.54 -3.41
CA ILE A 529 -23.23 22.97 -3.30
C ILE A 529 -22.63 23.51 -4.61
N VAL A 530 -21.66 22.80 -5.20
CA VAL A 530 -21.05 23.23 -6.48
C VAL A 530 -22.06 23.19 -7.62
N VAL A 531 -22.92 22.18 -7.68
CA VAL A 531 -23.99 22.09 -8.70
C VAL A 531 -24.97 23.25 -8.54
N ILE A 532 -25.48 23.50 -7.34
CA ILE A 532 -26.40 24.62 -7.10
C ILE A 532 -25.74 25.94 -7.48
N ALA A 533 -24.50 26.16 -7.05
CA ALA A 533 -23.76 27.37 -7.40
C ALA A 533 -23.58 27.55 -8.93
N SER A 534 -23.34 26.47 -9.66
CA SER A 534 -23.22 26.54 -11.12
C SER A 534 -24.55 26.89 -11.81
N LEU A 535 -25.68 26.45 -11.24
CA LEU A 535 -27.02 26.83 -11.74
C LEU A 535 -27.38 28.28 -11.41
N LEU A 536 -26.86 28.85 -10.31
CA LEU A 536 -27.05 30.26 -9.94
C LEU A 536 -26.16 31.19 -10.75
N GLY A 537 -25.19 30.68 -11.48
CA GLY A 537 -24.37 31.42 -12.44
C GLY A 537 -22.90 31.56 -12.01
N ILE A 538 -22.17 32.29 -12.87
CA ILE A 538 -20.70 32.39 -12.85
C ILE A 538 -20.14 32.95 -11.54
N THR A 539 -20.75 33.97 -10.96
CA THR A 539 -20.30 34.61 -9.73
C THR A 539 -20.48 33.64 -8.54
N ALA A 540 -21.64 32.99 -8.44
CA ALA A 540 -21.93 32.03 -7.40
C ALA A 540 -20.98 30.81 -7.48
N PHE A 541 -20.66 30.33 -8.68
CA PHE A 541 -19.69 29.25 -8.90
C PHE A 541 -18.29 29.67 -8.43
N HIS A 542 -17.81 30.84 -8.86
CA HIS A 542 -16.51 31.40 -8.47
C HIS A 542 -16.39 31.52 -6.94
N ASP A 543 -17.39 32.17 -6.28
CA ASP A 543 -17.37 32.42 -4.85
C ASP A 543 -17.43 31.10 -4.05
N THR A 544 -18.22 30.14 -4.55
CA THR A 544 -18.29 28.80 -3.94
C THR A 544 -16.96 28.07 -4.00
N LEU A 545 -16.24 28.12 -5.13
CA LEU A 545 -14.91 27.50 -5.22
C LEU A 545 -13.90 28.21 -4.32
N ASN A 546 -13.89 29.56 -4.28
CA ASN A 546 -12.98 30.32 -3.43
C ASN A 546 -13.21 30.03 -1.93
N LEU A 547 -14.46 30.11 -1.47
CA LEU A 547 -14.83 29.77 -0.10
C LEU A 547 -14.54 28.30 0.19
N GLY A 548 -14.81 27.41 -0.77
CA GLY A 548 -14.51 25.98 -0.68
C GLY A 548 -13.02 25.70 -0.52
N VAL A 549 -12.16 26.36 -1.31
CA VAL A 549 -10.69 26.27 -1.18
C VAL A 549 -10.28 26.69 0.24
N ALA A 550 -10.70 27.84 0.71
CA ALA A 550 -10.36 28.33 2.06
C ALA A 550 -10.86 27.38 3.15
N TRP A 551 -12.14 27.00 3.10
CA TRP A 551 -12.78 26.12 4.06
C TRP A 551 -12.13 24.74 4.12
N LEU A 552 -12.01 24.06 2.96
CA LEU A 552 -11.47 22.72 2.90
C LEU A 552 -9.97 22.70 3.23
N PHE A 553 -9.23 23.75 2.87
CA PHE A 553 -7.82 23.87 3.26
C PHE A 553 -7.70 23.87 4.80
N VAL A 554 -8.49 24.69 5.50
CA VAL A 554 -8.45 24.72 6.95
C VAL A 554 -8.87 23.38 7.56
N TRP A 555 -9.98 22.80 7.13
CA TRP A 555 -10.50 21.58 7.73
C TRP A 555 -9.75 20.32 7.32
N CYS A 556 -9.47 20.14 6.03
CA CYS A 556 -8.89 18.90 5.52
C CYS A 556 -7.35 18.89 5.56
N VAL A 557 -6.71 20.05 5.39
CA VAL A 557 -5.24 20.10 5.40
C VAL A 557 -4.72 20.45 6.78
N VAL A 558 -5.19 21.55 7.38
CA VAL A 558 -4.63 22.03 8.66
C VAL A 558 -5.17 21.21 9.83
N ILE A 559 -6.49 21.21 10.04
CA ILE A 559 -7.11 20.61 11.24
C ILE A 559 -7.03 19.09 11.22
N ALA A 560 -7.32 18.45 10.09
CA ALA A 560 -7.22 17.00 9.98
C ALA A 560 -5.78 16.51 10.18
N SER A 561 -4.79 17.17 9.58
CA SER A 561 -3.38 16.81 9.77
C SER A 561 -2.91 17.06 11.20
N ALA A 562 -3.31 18.18 11.82
CA ALA A 562 -2.98 18.46 13.22
C ALA A 562 -3.59 17.41 14.17
N GLN A 563 -4.85 17.01 13.94
CA GLN A 563 -5.53 15.95 14.70
C GLN A 563 -4.82 14.61 14.55
N TYR A 564 -4.37 14.28 13.33
CA TYR A 564 -3.62 13.05 13.10
C TYR A 564 -2.28 13.06 13.82
N LEU A 565 -1.53 14.16 13.73
CA LEU A 565 -0.25 14.33 14.43
C LEU A 565 -0.41 14.21 15.97
N ASP A 566 -1.48 14.80 16.54
CA ASP A 566 -1.76 14.69 17.97
C ASP A 566 -2.12 13.24 18.36
N SER A 567 -2.92 12.55 17.55
CA SER A 567 -3.25 11.14 17.79
C SER A 567 -2.01 10.24 17.79
N GLN A 568 -1.06 10.48 16.88
CA GLN A 568 0.19 9.72 16.81
C GLN A 568 1.12 10.00 17.99
N LYS A 569 1.16 11.23 18.49
CA LYS A 569 1.91 11.58 19.73
C LYS A 569 1.36 10.85 20.94
N LYS A 570 0.03 10.78 21.08
CA LYS A 570 -0.63 10.06 22.18
C LYS A 570 -0.35 8.56 22.14
N VAL A 571 -0.36 7.94 20.94
CA VAL A 571 0.03 6.53 20.80
C VAL A 571 1.51 6.31 21.13
N ALA A 572 2.40 7.23 20.78
CA ALA A 572 3.81 7.13 21.11
C ALA A 572 4.14 7.39 22.60
N SER A 573 3.22 7.97 23.36
CA SER A 573 3.37 8.24 24.80
C SER A 573 2.74 7.18 25.71
N LEU A 574 1.95 6.26 25.16
CA LEU A 574 1.39 5.08 25.81
C LEU A 574 2.34 3.89 25.66
#